data_8b68c03eff3bc43a0c1e11b1e131368b
#
_entry.id   8b68c03eff3bc43a0c1e11b1e131368b
#
_cell.length_a   1.000
_cell.length_b   1.000
_cell.length_c   1.000
_cell.angle_alpha   90.00
_cell.angle_beta   90.00
_cell.angle_gamma   90.00
#
_symmetry.space_group_name_H-M   'P 1'
#
loop_
_entity.id
_entity.type
_entity.pdbx_description
1 polymer ?
#
loop_
_entity_poly.entity_id
_entity_poly.type
_entity_poly.pdbx_seq_one_letter_code
_entity_poly.pdbx_strand_id
1 'polypeptide(L)'
;QPGKCSNIQNQNCLECLPGYYLQNGLCYASNCLTFDYANLVCLSCSASYEVVTNLGVCKPSNCISYTPSLQSCLQCVGNYVLANGLCIRGDPNCLKFDPTGLCLQCKDNMVIANGACIAKVPACNQYGPSGCLACLPAYELKNGLCYARYCQNYSTADYCLGCQSRWSIQSDGSCLPKNCVTFDRTQWQCTAC
;
A
#
# COMPACT_ATOMS: atom_id res chain seq x y z
N GLN A 1 -5.77 -6.18 42.36
CA GLN A 1 -4.29 -6.13 42.48
C GLN A 1 -3.83 -4.69 42.47
N PRO A 2 -3.21 -4.16 43.54
CA PRO A 2 -2.94 -2.73 43.66
C PRO A 2 -1.86 -2.21 42.70
N GLY A 3 -1.02 -3.05 42.10
CA GLY A 3 0.17 -2.62 41.37
C GLY A 3 -0.03 -1.99 39.98
N LYS A 4 -1.20 -2.12 39.37
CA LYS A 4 -1.51 -1.58 38.02
C LYS A 4 -2.79 -0.76 37.96
N CYS A 5 -3.35 -0.42 39.12
CA CYS A 5 -4.56 0.36 39.28
C CYS A 5 -4.21 1.79 39.67
N SER A 6 -4.81 2.76 38.98
CA SER A 6 -4.68 4.20 39.29
C SER A 6 -5.73 4.68 40.28
N ASN A 7 -6.92 4.05 40.33
CA ASN A 7 -8.01 4.42 41.22
C ASN A 7 -8.65 3.17 41.84
N ILE A 8 -8.60 3.07 43.18
CA ILE A 8 -9.13 1.92 43.94
C ILE A 8 -10.25 2.38 44.85
N GLN A 9 -11.41 1.70 44.82
CA GLN A 9 -12.51 1.91 45.72
C GLN A 9 -13.04 0.56 46.24
N ASN A 10 -13.22 0.42 47.57
CA ASN A 10 -13.71 -0.80 48.20
C ASN A 10 -12.96 -2.10 47.76
N GLN A 11 -11.63 -2.02 47.65
CA GLN A 11 -10.72 -3.08 47.20
C GLN A 11 -10.86 -3.47 45.69
N ASN A 12 -11.71 -2.79 44.93
CA ASN A 12 -11.84 -2.98 43.50
C ASN A 12 -11.11 -1.87 42.74
N CYS A 13 -10.45 -2.23 41.67
CA CYS A 13 -9.90 -1.25 40.73
C CYS A 13 -11.03 -0.65 39.91
N LEU A 14 -11.05 0.68 39.83
CA LEU A 14 -11.98 1.43 38.98
C LEU A 14 -11.31 1.95 37.73
N GLU A 15 -9.99 2.18 37.78
CA GLU A 15 -9.23 2.73 36.65
C GLU A 15 -7.81 2.15 36.64
N CYS A 16 -7.34 1.75 35.48
CA CYS A 16 -6.00 1.16 35.31
C CYS A 16 -4.97 2.21 34.91
N LEU A 17 -3.70 1.92 35.20
CA LEU A 17 -2.57 2.68 34.67
C LEU A 17 -2.53 2.63 33.13
N PRO A 18 -1.90 3.61 32.46
CA PRO A 18 -1.72 3.62 31.02
C PRO A 18 -1.14 2.29 30.48
N GLY A 19 -1.67 1.81 29.36
CA GLY A 19 -1.29 0.51 28.78
C GLY A 19 -2.04 -0.69 29.32
N TYR A 20 -2.94 -0.50 30.30
CA TYR A 20 -3.79 -1.56 30.84
C TYR A 20 -5.28 -1.24 30.64
N TYR A 21 -6.10 -2.28 30.51
CA TYR A 21 -7.55 -2.17 30.49
C TYR A 21 -8.18 -2.89 31.69
N LEU A 22 -9.33 -2.40 32.12
CA LEU A 22 -10.05 -2.94 33.26
C LEU A 22 -10.99 -4.07 32.85
N GLN A 23 -10.89 -5.22 33.50
CA GLN A 23 -11.80 -6.34 33.33
C GLN A 23 -12.04 -7.01 34.69
N ASN A 24 -13.29 -7.13 35.12
CA ASN A 24 -13.68 -7.74 36.39
C ASN A 24 -12.91 -7.22 37.63
N GLY A 25 -12.68 -5.90 37.69
CA GLY A 25 -11.95 -5.24 38.77
C GLY A 25 -10.43 -5.48 38.76
N LEU A 26 -9.87 -6.06 37.69
CA LEU A 26 -8.45 -6.31 37.50
C LEU A 26 -7.93 -5.60 36.24
N CYS A 27 -6.66 -5.22 36.26
CA CYS A 27 -6.00 -4.54 35.13
C CYS A 27 -5.14 -5.54 34.34
N TYR A 28 -5.41 -5.65 33.03
CA TYR A 28 -4.69 -6.48 32.08
C TYR A 28 -3.98 -5.59 31.05
N ALA A 29 -2.76 -5.98 30.65
CA ALA A 29 -2.02 -5.25 29.62
C ALA A 29 -2.75 -5.33 28.27
N SER A 30 -3.02 -4.18 27.66
CA SER A 30 -3.65 -4.08 26.34
C SER A 30 -2.75 -4.67 25.26
N ASN A 31 -3.34 -5.27 24.22
CA ASN A 31 -2.64 -5.89 23.09
C ASN A 31 -1.60 -6.97 23.47
N CYS A 32 -1.75 -7.58 24.63
CA CYS A 32 -0.89 -8.66 25.12
C CYS A 32 -1.39 -10.02 24.65
N LEU A 33 -0.50 -10.84 24.09
CA LEU A 33 -0.78 -12.22 23.72
C LEU A 33 -0.46 -13.20 24.85
N THR A 34 0.70 -13.03 25.49
CA THR A 34 1.15 -13.89 26.58
C THR A 34 1.39 -13.05 27.82
N PHE A 35 0.62 -13.28 28.87
CA PHE A 35 0.66 -12.51 30.12
C PHE A 35 1.21 -13.33 31.27
N ASP A 36 2.22 -12.80 32.00
CA ASP A 36 2.71 -13.36 33.23
C ASP A 36 1.85 -12.88 34.40
N TYR A 37 1.01 -13.77 34.92
CA TYR A 37 0.11 -13.48 36.04
C TYR A 37 0.82 -13.32 37.37
N ALA A 38 2.02 -13.90 37.54
CA ALA A 38 2.78 -13.80 38.78
C ALA A 38 3.44 -12.42 38.94
N ASN A 39 4.01 -11.89 37.85
CA ASN A 39 4.70 -10.61 37.83
C ASN A 39 3.84 -9.46 37.24
N LEU A 40 2.66 -9.75 36.72
CA LEU A 40 1.71 -8.82 36.13
C LEU A 40 2.30 -8.03 34.94
N VAL A 41 3.03 -8.72 34.08
CA VAL A 41 3.67 -8.15 32.89
C VAL A 41 3.30 -8.91 31.62
N CYS A 42 3.28 -8.20 30.53
CA CYS A 42 3.15 -8.83 29.22
C CYS A 42 4.49 -9.36 28.74
N LEU A 43 4.51 -10.63 28.33
CA LEU A 43 5.70 -11.28 27.78
C LEU A 43 5.79 -11.18 26.26
N SER A 44 4.63 -11.18 25.57
CA SER A 44 4.59 -11.00 24.12
C SER A 44 3.35 -10.23 23.71
N CYS A 45 3.49 -9.40 22.68
CA CYS A 45 2.41 -8.55 22.18
C CYS A 45 1.81 -9.06 20.87
N SER A 46 0.59 -8.62 20.56
CA SER A 46 -0.05 -8.85 19.27
C SER A 46 0.73 -8.20 18.14
N ALA A 47 0.47 -8.61 16.89
CA ALA A 47 1.09 -8.04 15.70
C ALA A 47 1.00 -6.51 15.70
N SER A 48 2.04 -5.83 15.23
CA SER A 48 2.21 -4.37 15.22
C SER A 48 2.46 -3.72 16.58
N TYR A 49 2.63 -4.50 17.65
CA TYR A 49 2.97 -4.02 19.00
C TYR A 49 4.27 -4.66 19.48
N GLU A 50 4.98 -3.97 20.37
CA GLU A 50 6.21 -4.45 21.02
C GLU A 50 6.16 -4.26 22.53
N VAL A 51 6.86 -5.13 23.29
CA VAL A 51 6.87 -5.08 24.75
C VAL A 51 7.75 -3.91 25.23
N VAL A 52 7.20 -3.08 26.12
CA VAL A 52 7.98 -2.13 26.93
C VAL A 52 8.46 -2.86 28.18
N THR A 53 9.68 -3.35 28.15
CA THR A 53 10.23 -4.29 29.16
C THR A 53 10.18 -3.78 30.59
N ASN A 54 10.43 -2.47 30.81
CA ASN A 54 10.39 -1.86 32.15
C ASN A 54 8.97 -1.62 32.70
N LEU A 55 7.94 -1.63 31.85
CA LEU A 55 6.54 -1.42 32.23
C LEU A 55 5.71 -2.69 32.13
N GLY A 56 6.13 -3.66 31.32
CA GLY A 56 5.39 -4.90 31.05
C GLY A 56 4.09 -4.68 30.28
N VAL A 57 4.05 -3.68 29.41
CA VAL A 57 2.92 -3.33 28.55
C VAL A 57 3.31 -3.37 27.08
N CYS A 58 2.30 -3.41 26.19
CA CYS A 58 2.51 -3.35 24.76
C CYS A 58 2.27 -1.93 24.24
N LYS A 59 3.15 -1.46 23.36
CA LYS A 59 3.05 -0.19 22.62
C LYS A 59 3.13 -0.46 21.12
N PRO A 60 2.60 0.44 20.26
CA PRO A 60 2.79 0.30 18.81
C PRO A 60 4.27 0.24 18.44
N SER A 61 4.65 -0.74 17.59
CA SER A 61 6.01 -0.89 17.08
C SER A 61 6.39 0.26 16.13
N ASN A 62 7.69 0.54 16.01
CA ASN A 62 8.24 1.57 15.11
C ASN A 62 7.69 2.99 15.35
N CYS A 63 7.30 3.29 16.57
CA CYS A 63 6.71 4.57 16.99
C CYS A 63 7.70 5.39 17.82
N ILE A 64 7.80 6.69 17.53
CA ILE A 64 8.64 7.64 18.27
C ILE A 64 7.87 8.23 19.44
N SER A 65 6.62 8.68 19.21
CA SER A 65 5.78 9.32 20.23
C SER A 65 4.40 8.67 20.28
N TYR A 66 3.87 8.54 21.49
CA TYR A 66 2.64 7.79 21.77
C TYR A 66 1.59 8.67 22.42
N THR A 67 0.31 8.26 22.33
CA THR A 67 -0.73 8.77 23.20
C THR A 67 -0.43 8.43 24.67
N PRO A 68 -0.96 9.18 25.65
CA PRO A 68 -0.78 8.87 27.08
C PRO A 68 -1.21 7.45 27.45
N SER A 69 -2.20 6.87 26.75
CA SER A 69 -2.66 5.49 26.96
C SER A 69 -1.70 4.40 26.41
N LEU A 70 -0.65 4.77 25.65
CA LEU A 70 0.24 3.86 24.93
C LEU A 70 -0.44 2.97 23.87
N GLN A 71 -1.70 3.28 23.51
CA GLN A 71 -2.49 2.47 22.58
C GLN A 71 -2.32 2.89 21.12
N SER A 72 -1.94 4.14 20.88
CA SER A 72 -1.81 4.72 19.54
C SER A 72 -0.51 5.47 19.39
N CYS A 73 0.08 5.34 18.20
CA CYS A 73 1.22 6.13 17.77
C CYS A 73 0.78 7.51 17.30
N LEU A 74 1.58 8.51 17.58
CA LEU A 74 1.43 9.88 17.09
C LEU A 74 2.46 10.21 16.00
N GLN A 75 3.66 9.57 16.06
CA GLN A 75 4.74 9.79 15.10
C GLN A 75 5.56 8.52 14.91
N CYS A 76 5.73 8.11 13.67
CA CYS A 76 6.49 6.91 13.30
C CYS A 76 7.97 7.19 13.04
N VAL A 77 8.81 6.15 13.17
CA VAL A 77 10.23 6.19 12.80
C VAL A 77 10.39 6.11 11.27
N GLY A 78 11.33 6.86 10.73
CA GLY A 78 11.90 6.73 9.38
C GLY A 78 10.90 6.38 8.27
N ASN A 79 11.02 5.16 7.74
CA ASN A 79 10.27 4.67 6.56
C ASN A 79 8.88 4.10 6.89
N TYR A 80 8.34 4.40 8.05
CA TYR A 80 7.00 3.97 8.46
C TYR A 80 6.00 5.12 8.35
N VAL A 81 4.77 4.78 8.00
CA VAL A 81 3.64 5.70 7.82
C VAL A 81 2.63 5.48 8.93
N LEU A 82 2.12 6.57 9.49
CA LEU A 82 1.07 6.50 10.51
C LEU A 82 -0.27 6.16 9.84
N ALA A 83 -0.85 5.03 10.22
CA ALA A 83 -2.15 4.57 9.75
C ALA A 83 -2.96 4.02 10.94
N ASN A 84 -4.11 4.60 11.20
CA ASN A 84 -5.01 4.19 12.30
C ASN A 84 -4.30 4.04 13.66
N GLY A 85 -3.37 4.95 13.97
CA GLY A 85 -2.61 4.93 15.23
C GLY A 85 -1.51 3.86 15.31
N LEU A 86 -1.20 3.19 14.21
CA LEU A 86 -0.10 2.22 14.07
C LEU A 86 0.90 2.69 13.02
N CYS A 87 2.14 2.23 13.14
CA CYS A 87 3.18 2.47 12.15
C CYS A 87 3.29 1.27 11.20
N ILE A 88 2.83 1.43 9.96
CA ILE A 88 2.95 0.44 8.91
C ILE A 88 4.12 0.79 7.99
N ARG A 89 4.71 -0.21 7.36
CA ARG A 89 5.78 0.04 6.38
C ARG A 89 5.19 0.71 5.14
N GLY A 90 5.62 1.93 4.86
CA GLY A 90 5.19 2.69 3.68
C GLY A 90 5.76 2.11 2.38
N ASP A 91 5.05 2.33 1.27
CA ASP A 91 5.59 2.10 -0.07
C ASP A 91 6.69 3.14 -0.35
N PRO A 92 7.95 2.73 -0.63
CA PRO A 92 9.07 3.65 -0.86
C PRO A 92 8.88 4.55 -2.10
N ASN A 93 7.94 4.21 -2.98
CA ASN A 93 7.62 4.95 -4.19
C ASN A 93 6.43 5.90 -4.01
N CYS A 94 5.82 5.93 -2.83
CA CYS A 94 4.70 6.81 -2.52
C CYS A 94 5.21 8.14 -1.93
N LEU A 95 4.66 9.25 -2.43
CA LEU A 95 4.94 10.60 -1.95
C LEU A 95 3.94 11.07 -0.90
N LYS A 96 2.70 10.57 -0.97
CA LYS A 96 1.62 10.99 -0.07
C LYS A 96 0.71 9.82 0.24
N PHE A 97 0.43 9.60 1.52
CA PHE A 97 -0.46 8.55 2.01
C PHE A 97 -1.77 9.13 2.55
N ASP A 98 -2.83 8.34 2.50
CA ASP A 98 -4.06 8.62 3.21
C ASP A 98 -3.95 8.19 4.70
N PRO A 99 -4.96 8.50 5.54
CA PRO A 99 -4.96 8.10 6.95
C PRO A 99 -4.96 6.58 7.18
N THR A 100 -5.30 5.77 6.18
CA THR A 100 -5.29 4.29 6.26
C THR A 100 -3.96 3.69 5.81
N GLY A 101 -3.04 4.51 5.28
CA GLY A 101 -1.73 4.09 4.79
C GLY A 101 -1.69 3.68 3.32
N LEU A 102 -2.77 3.93 2.57
CA LEU A 102 -2.79 3.73 1.11
C LEU A 102 -2.15 4.93 0.41
N CYS A 103 -1.48 4.67 -0.70
CA CYS A 103 -0.85 5.73 -1.47
C CYS A 103 -1.87 6.57 -2.23
N LEU A 104 -1.76 7.91 -2.09
CA LEU A 104 -2.53 8.90 -2.84
C LEU A 104 -1.74 9.52 -3.98
N GLN A 105 -0.41 9.48 -3.93
CA GLN A 105 0.46 10.08 -4.94
C GLN A 105 1.78 9.32 -5.03
N CYS A 106 2.11 8.86 -6.22
CA CYS A 106 3.36 8.16 -6.51
C CYS A 106 4.45 9.12 -7.02
N LYS A 107 5.70 8.66 -6.97
CA LYS A 107 6.83 9.26 -7.67
C LYS A 107 6.62 9.24 -9.19
N ASP A 108 7.40 10.04 -9.91
CA ASP A 108 7.38 10.09 -11.38
C ASP A 108 7.57 8.69 -12.00
N ASN A 109 6.90 8.46 -13.13
CA ASN A 109 6.87 7.18 -13.85
C ASN A 109 6.23 6.00 -13.09
N MET A 110 5.45 6.31 -12.06
CA MET A 110 4.67 5.33 -11.31
C MET A 110 3.17 5.66 -11.38
N VAL A 111 2.33 4.66 -11.19
CA VAL A 111 0.86 4.80 -11.10
C VAL A 111 0.33 4.11 -9.86
N ILE A 112 -0.80 4.59 -9.35
CA ILE A 112 -1.47 3.97 -8.21
C ILE A 112 -2.27 2.77 -8.69
N ALA A 113 -2.02 1.62 -8.08
CA ALA A 113 -2.81 0.41 -8.25
C ALA A 113 -3.08 -0.22 -6.88
N ASN A 114 -4.35 -0.30 -6.50
CA ASN A 114 -4.79 -0.81 -5.19
C ASN A 114 -4.06 -0.17 -3.99
N GLY A 115 -3.83 1.15 -4.05
CA GLY A 115 -3.19 1.90 -2.97
C GLY A 115 -1.67 1.72 -2.86
N ALA A 116 -1.03 1.06 -3.81
CA ALA A 116 0.41 0.94 -3.95
C ALA A 116 0.91 1.57 -5.26
N CYS A 117 2.19 1.92 -5.32
CA CYS A 117 2.82 2.47 -6.51
C CYS A 117 3.48 1.37 -7.34
N ILE A 118 3.04 1.22 -8.58
CA ILE A 118 3.65 0.29 -9.55
C ILE A 118 4.23 1.07 -10.74
N ALA A 119 5.19 0.48 -11.43
CA ALA A 119 5.80 1.09 -12.60
C ALA A 119 4.74 1.35 -13.70
N LYS A 120 4.80 2.53 -14.30
CA LYS A 120 3.94 2.88 -15.44
C LYS A 120 4.34 2.04 -16.66
N VAL A 121 3.39 1.32 -17.22
CA VAL A 121 3.55 0.56 -18.47
C VAL A 121 3.10 1.46 -19.62
N PRO A 122 3.93 1.73 -20.64
CA PRO A 122 3.52 2.49 -21.82
C PRO A 122 2.29 1.87 -22.49
N ALA A 123 1.41 2.71 -23.03
CA ALA A 123 0.17 2.32 -23.70
C ALA A 123 -0.82 1.49 -22.84
N CYS A 124 -0.63 1.41 -21.52
CA CYS A 124 -1.59 0.80 -20.61
C CYS A 124 -2.75 1.76 -20.33
N ASN A 125 -3.99 1.25 -20.46
CA ASN A 125 -5.22 1.97 -20.20
C ASN A 125 -5.79 1.68 -18.80
N GLN A 126 -5.60 0.45 -18.30
CA GLN A 126 -6.13 0.05 -17.00
C GLN A 126 -5.08 -0.75 -16.22
N TYR A 127 -4.85 -0.37 -14.97
CA TYR A 127 -3.89 -1.02 -14.08
C TYR A 127 -4.56 -1.89 -13.03
N GLY A 128 -3.91 -2.99 -12.67
CA GLY A 128 -4.24 -3.85 -11.55
C GLY A 128 -3.08 -4.00 -10.58
N PRO A 129 -3.21 -4.85 -9.55
CA PRO A 129 -2.21 -4.97 -8.48
C PRO A 129 -0.79 -5.31 -8.94
N SER A 130 -0.66 -6.06 -10.03
CA SER A 130 0.61 -6.59 -10.52
C SER A 130 1.03 -6.04 -11.88
N GLY A 131 0.34 -5.03 -12.44
CA GLY A 131 0.69 -4.45 -13.73
C GLY A 131 -0.51 -4.02 -14.58
N CYS A 132 -0.29 -3.97 -15.90
CA CYS A 132 -1.33 -3.60 -16.83
C CYS A 132 -2.37 -4.73 -17.00
N LEU A 133 -3.66 -4.36 -16.95
CA LEU A 133 -4.79 -5.26 -17.20
C LEU A 133 -5.39 -5.07 -18.59
N ALA A 134 -5.32 -3.85 -19.14
CA ALA A 134 -5.85 -3.55 -20.46
C ALA A 134 -5.02 -2.47 -21.13
N CYS A 135 -4.72 -2.67 -22.41
CA CYS A 135 -3.96 -1.73 -23.21
C CYS A 135 -4.87 -0.78 -24.00
N LEU A 136 -4.30 0.33 -24.49
CA LEU A 136 -4.95 1.17 -25.48
C LEU A 136 -5.28 0.35 -26.75
N PRO A 137 -6.28 0.73 -27.55
CA PRO A 137 -6.77 -0.07 -28.68
C PRO A 137 -5.73 -0.48 -29.74
N ALA A 138 -4.68 0.35 -29.92
CA ALA A 138 -3.53 0.07 -30.79
C ALA A 138 -2.62 -1.06 -30.30
N TYR A 139 -2.82 -1.53 -29.08
CA TYR A 139 -1.86 -2.41 -28.41
C TYR A 139 -2.55 -3.68 -27.95
N GLU A 140 -1.79 -4.75 -27.81
CA GLU A 140 -2.22 -6.02 -27.23
C GLU A 140 -1.48 -6.32 -25.93
N LEU A 141 -2.19 -6.88 -24.96
CA LEU A 141 -1.61 -7.24 -23.66
C LEU A 141 -0.88 -8.60 -23.77
N LYS A 142 0.41 -8.61 -23.40
CA LYS A 142 1.22 -9.83 -23.27
C LYS A 142 2.08 -9.72 -22.01
N ASN A 143 1.95 -10.66 -21.07
CA ASN A 143 2.73 -10.71 -19.83
C ASN A 143 2.72 -9.38 -19.02
N GLY A 144 1.57 -8.69 -18.95
CA GLY A 144 1.44 -7.42 -18.23
C GLY A 144 2.00 -6.19 -18.95
N LEU A 145 2.50 -6.34 -20.17
CA LEU A 145 3.03 -5.27 -21.03
C LEU A 145 2.14 -5.08 -22.26
N CYS A 146 2.15 -3.86 -22.82
CA CYS A 146 1.38 -3.51 -24.01
C CYS A 146 2.27 -3.44 -25.23
N TYR A 147 2.04 -4.32 -26.19
CA TYR A 147 2.78 -4.42 -27.45
C TYR A 147 1.97 -3.85 -28.60
N ALA A 148 2.59 -3.01 -29.43
CA ALA A 148 1.93 -2.45 -30.61
C ALA A 148 1.43 -3.59 -31.53
N ARG A 149 0.14 -3.53 -31.90
CA ARG A 149 -0.44 -4.50 -32.86
C ARG A 149 0.23 -4.35 -34.23
N TYR A 150 0.37 -5.44 -34.94
CA TYR A 150 0.98 -5.48 -36.28
C TYR A 150 2.43 -5.02 -36.33
N CYS A 151 3.12 -4.97 -35.23
CA CYS A 151 4.55 -4.71 -35.16
C CYS A 151 5.33 -5.98 -35.48
N GLN A 152 6.39 -5.84 -36.25
CA GLN A 152 7.31 -6.92 -36.60
C GLN A 152 8.59 -6.86 -35.76
N ASN A 153 9.09 -5.65 -35.51
CA ASN A 153 10.33 -5.43 -34.75
C ASN A 153 10.08 -4.42 -33.64
N TYR A 154 10.35 -4.83 -32.41
CA TYR A 154 10.22 -4.00 -31.23
C TYR A 154 11.57 -3.46 -30.75
N SER A 155 11.58 -2.26 -30.17
CA SER A 155 12.68 -1.78 -29.34
C SER A 155 12.59 -2.39 -27.94
N THR A 156 13.60 -2.16 -27.11
CA THR A 156 13.59 -2.59 -25.69
C THR A 156 12.51 -1.89 -24.82
N ALA A 157 11.87 -0.87 -25.34
CA ALA A 157 10.86 -0.04 -24.67
C ALA A 157 9.43 -0.24 -25.20
N ASP A 158 9.10 -1.41 -25.74
CA ASP A 158 7.80 -1.75 -26.34
C ASP A 158 7.34 -0.81 -27.46
N TYR A 159 8.29 -0.07 -28.04
CA TYR A 159 8.08 0.82 -29.17
C TYR A 159 8.35 0.08 -30.49
N CYS A 160 7.44 0.15 -31.45
CA CYS A 160 7.60 -0.49 -32.73
C CYS A 160 8.64 0.22 -33.60
N LEU A 161 9.61 -0.53 -34.10
CA LEU A 161 10.63 -0.07 -35.04
C LEU A 161 10.26 -0.39 -36.50
N GLY A 162 9.39 -1.35 -36.73
CA GLY A 162 8.94 -1.74 -38.05
C GLY A 162 7.64 -2.52 -38.01
N CYS A 163 6.67 -2.08 -38.80
CA CYS A 163 5.37 -2.71 -38.89
C CYS A 163 5.38 -3.84 -39.95
N GLN A 164 4.43 -4.78 -39.83
CA GLN A 164 4.16 -5.83 -40.83
C GLN A 164 3.82 -5.19 -42.18
N SER A 165 3.94 -6.00 -43.24
CA SER A 165 3.55 -5.56 -44.59
C SER A 165 2.10 -5.05 -44.58
N ARG A 166 1.81 -3.97 -45.30
CA ARG A 166 0.53 -3.22 -45.35
C ARG A 166 0.28 -2.28 -44.16
N TRP A 167 1.19 -2.20 -43.19
CA TRP A 167 1.10 -1.28 -42.04
C TRP A 167 2.25 -0.26 -42.07
N SER A 168 2.02 0.94 -41.58
CA SER A 168 3.01 2.02 -41.45
C SER A 168 3.15 2.45 -40.01
N ILE A 169 4.40 2.74 -39.60
CA ILE A 169 4.70 3.19 -38.26
C ILE A 169 4.27 4.65 -38.07
N GLN A 170 3.71 4.95 -36.90
CA GLN A 170 3.32 6.28 -36.47
C GLN A 170 4.36 6.85 -35.48
N SER A 171 4.29 8.16 -35.22
CA SER A 171 5.18 8.83 -34.25
C SER A 171 5.03 8.33 -32.82
N ASP A 172 3.89 7.75 -32.45
CA ASP A 172 3.62 7.15 -31.15
C ASP A 172 4.07 5.67 -31.05
N GLY A 173 4.73 5.15 -32.09
CA GLY A 173 5.18 3.76 -32.14
C GLY A 173 4.09 2.73 -32.48
N SER A 174 2.87 3.19 -32.81
CA SER A 174 1.80 2.31 -33.28
C SER A 174 1.87 2.04 -34.78
N CYS A 175 1.22 0.95 -35.24
CA CYS A 175 1.13 0.60 -36.65
C CYS A 175 -0.29 0.85 -37.17
N LEU A 176 -0.43 1.69 -38.22
CA LEU A 176 -1.68 1.93 -38.92
C LEU A 176 -1.64 1.29 -40.32
N PRO A 177 -2.82 0.90 -40.91
CA PRO A 177 -2.88 0.37 -42.26
C PRO A 177 -2.40 1.41 -43.27
N LYS A 178 -1.60 0.99 -44.25
CA LYS A 178 -1.24 1.82 -45.42
C LYS A 178 -2.51 2.09 -46.25
N ASN A 179 -2.59 3.25 -46.85
CA ASN A 179 -3.71 3.67 -47.69
C ASN A 179 -5.06 3.86 -46.96
N CYS A 180 -5.02 4.02 -45.64
CA CYS A 180 -6.18 4.41 -44.87
C CYS A 180 -6.25 5.92 -44.75
N VAL A 181 -7.30 6.55 -45.27
CA VAL A 181 -7.52 8.01 -45.24
C VAL A 181 -8.11 8.40 -43.88
N THR A 182 -9.07 7.64 -43.43
CA THR A 182 -9.73 7.88 -42.12
C THR A 182 -9.68 6.62 -41.27
N PHE A 183 -9.11 6.74 -40.07
CA PHE A 183 -8.90 5.63 -39.16
C PHE A 183 -9.61 5.86 -37.83
N ASP A 184 -10.50 4.95 -37.45
CA ASP A 184 -11.12 4.94 -36.12
C ASP A 184 -10.16 4.32 -35.11
N ARG A 185 -9.57 5.16 -34.23
CA ARG A 185 -8.64 4.73 -33.19
C ARG A 185 -9.33 4.03 -32.01
N THR A 186 -10.65 4.18 -31.86
CA THR A 186 -11.40 3.54 -30.77
C THR A 186 -11.73 2.08 -31.10
N GLN A 187 -12.10 1.81 -32.34
CA GLN A 187 -12.38 0.47 -32.86
C GLN A 187 -11.18 -0.18 -33.56
N TRP A 188 -10.11 0.56 -33.72
CA TRP A 188 -8.86 0.15 -34.40
C TRP A 188 -9.10 -0.36 -35.81
N GLN A 189 -9.89 0.36 -36.61
CA GLN A 189 -10.24 0.00 -37.98
C GLN A 189 -10.20 1.17 -38.95
N CYS A 190 -9.91 0.89 -40.21
CA CYS A 190 -9.98 1.87 -41.28
C CYS A 190 -11.44 2.08 -41.70
N THR A 191 -11.90 3.34 -41.69
CA THR A 191 -13.27 3.73 -42.09
C THR A 191 -13.37 4.31 -43.47
N ALA A 192 -12.24 4.74 -44.08
CA ALA A 192 -12.16 5.21 -45.48
C ALA A 192 -10.76 4.95 -46.06
N CYS A 193 -10.71 4.54 -47.35
CA CYS A 193 -9.48 4.30 -48.14
C CYS A 193 -9.31 5.35 -49.24
#